data_f8c558b02a7587bece704e67da8cf934
#
_entry.id   f8c558b02a7587bece704e67da8cf934
#
_cell.length_a   1.000
_cell.length_b   1.000
_cell.length_c   1.000
_cell.angle_alpha   90.00
_cell.angle_beta   90.00
_cell.angle_gamma   90.00
#
_symmetry.space_group_name_H-M   'P 1'
#
loop_
_entity.id
_entity.type
_entity.pdbx_description
1 polymer ?
#
loop_
_entity_poly.entity_id
_entity_poly.type
_entity_poly.pdbx_seq_one_letter_code
_entity_poly.pdbx_strand_id
1 'polypeptide(L)'
;MNQSVNGSGMKRMALINDLSCFGKCSLSVAMPILSAYGVETVPLPTAILSTHTADGFGDYVMRDMTNEMKAFAAHWRQLQIKFDGICTGFFGSVEQMHFAKDFLRDFAGEDTLVVVDPVLGDNGALYGCFTDEYVQAMRALCESAQLITPNRTEAALLAGCGMDAPVETLLKALTVKNVIITGVRRGEEIGYCARLSGHYVEIFKPCLPQTLHGTGDVFVSALCGELMNGKDMPRALTDAAEFCDKCIRKTEKRGESHWYGLAFEDVLKEERDL
;
A
#
# COMPACT_ATOMS: atom_id res chain seq x y z
N MET A 1 -0.97 -7.73 -37.14
CA MET A 1 -1.59 -6.49 -36.68
C MET A 1 -1.17 -6.28 -35.25
N ASN A 2 -0.23 -5.35 -34.97
CA ASN A 2 0.08 -4.98 -33.59
C ASN A 2 -1.08 -4.14 -33.06
N GLN A 3 -1.97 -4.76 -32.30
CA GLN A 3 -2.95 -3.99 -31.52
C GLN A 3 -2.19 -3.28 -30.43
N SER A 4 -2.26 -1.93 -30.38
CA SER A 4 -1.68 -1.16 -29.29
C SER A 4 -2.44 -1.50 -28.02
N VAL A 5 -1.75 -2.00 -27.01
CA VAL A 5 -2.31 -2.22 -25.64
C VAL A 5 -2.48 -0.91 -24.88
N ASN A 6 -1.98 0.21 -25.42
CA ASN A 6 -2.08 1.54 -24.83
C ASN A 6 -3.19 2.32 -25.54
N GLY A 7 -4.24 2.74 -24.85
CA GLY A 7 -5.29 3.57 -25.44
C GLY A 7 -6.72 3.16 -25.11
N SER A 8 -6.93 2.37 -24.07
CA SER A 8 -8.29 1.99 -23.60
C SER A 8 -9.08 3.17 -22.99
N GLY A 9 -8.44 4.33 -22.75
CA GLY A 9 -9.02 5.45 -22.01
C GLY A 9 -9.16 5.18 -20.49
N MET A 10 -8.88 3.95 -20.04
CA MET A 10 -8.86 3.59 -18.62
C MET A 10 -7.47 3.86 -18.03
N LYS A 11 -7.46 4.37 -16.82
CA LYS A 11 -6.22 4.51 -16.04
C LYS A 11 -5.72 3.13 -15.61
N ARG A 12 -4.42 2.88 -15.77
CA ARG A 12 -3.77 1.59 -15.48
C ARG A 12 -2.74 1.73 -14.37
N MET A 13 -2.81 0.85 -13.36
CA MET A 13 -1.88 0.84 -12.24
C MET A 13 -1.18 -0.52 -12.10
N ALA A 14 0.16 -0.52 -12.10
CA ALA A 14 0.95 -1.68 -11.73
C ALA A 14 0.95 -1.83 -10.20
N LEU A 15 0.71 -3.05 -9.71
CA LEU A 15 0.69 -3.38 -8.29
C LEU A 15 1.82 -4.37 -7.99
N ILE A 16 2.89 -3.90 -7.34
CA ILE A 16 4.05 -4.73 -6.97
C ILE A 16 3.91 -5.08 -5.49
N ASN A 17 3.33 -6.23 -5.18
CA ASN A 17 3.03 -6.67 -3.82
C ASN A 17 2.88 -8.19 -3.78
N ASP A 18 2.79 -8.82 -2.60
CA ASP A 18 2.51 -10.24 -2.50
C ASP A 18 1.04 -10.59 -2.83
N LEU A 19 0.82 -11.84 -3.16
CA LEU A 19 -0.51 -12.44 -3.28
C LEU A 19 -0.71 -13.46 -2.17
N SER A 20 -1.41 -13.07 -1.13
CA SER A 20 -1.91 -13.99 -0.11
C SER A 20 -3.22 -14.63 -0.58
N CYS A 21 -3.21 -15.97 -0.80
CA CYS A 21 -4.36 -16.69 -1.36
C CYS A 21 -5.56 -16.74 -0.41
N PHE A 22 -5.30 -16.87 0.90
CA PHE A 22 -6.32 -16.77 1.92
C PHE A 22 -5.93 -15.70 2.96
N GLY A 23 -6.92 -14.94 3.42
CA GLY A 23 -6.72 -13.72 4.21
C GLY A 23 -6.85 -12.48 3.32
N LYS A 24 -7.07 -11.33 3.95
CA LYS A 24 -7.35 -10.08 3.24
C LYS A 24 -6.22 -9.08 3.45
N CYS A 25 -5.26 -9.13 2.55
CA CYS A 25 -4.12 -8.22 2.49
C CYS A 25 -3.56 -8.14 1.07
N SER A 26 -2.70 -7.20 0.84
CA SER A 26 -1.86 -7.06 -0.36
C SER A 26 -2.67 -7.10 -1.67
N LEU A 27 -2.27 -7.89 -2.68
CA LEU A 27 -2.94 -7.94 -3.98
C LEU A 27 -4.40 -8.40 -3.90
N SER A 28 -4.73 -9.30 -2.95
CA SER A 28 -6.12 -9.79 -2.80
C SER A 28 -7.09 -8.69 -2.33
N VAL A 29 -6.58 -7.61 -1.76
CA VAL A 29 -7.31 -6.40 -1.35
C VAL A 29 -7.20 -5.31 -2.42
N ALA A 30 -5.98 -5.03 -2.89
CA ALA A 30 -5.73 -3.91 -3.79
C ALA A 30 -6.45 -4.07 -5.13
N MET A 31 -6.43 -5.26 -5.72
CA MET A 31 -7.05 -5.50 -7.03
C MET A 31 -8.56 -5.24 -7.06
N PRO A 32 -9.39 -5.82 -6.17
CA PRO A 32 -10.83 -5.59 -6.20
C PRO A 32 -11.20 -4.14 -5.84
N ILE A 33 -10.51 -3.52 -4.88
CA ILE A 33 -10.78 -2.13 -4.51
C ILE A 33 -10.49 -1.20 -5.70
N LEU A 34 -9.29 -1.23 -6.26
CA LEU A 34 -8.91 -0.38 -7.39
C LEU A 34 -9.80 -0.63 -8.62
N SER A 35 -10.17 -1.89 -8.90
CA SER A 35 -11.10 -2.20 -9.97
C SER A 35 -12.48 -1.58 -9.75
N ALA A 36 -12.95 -1.50 -8.49
CA ALA A 36 -14.20 -0.81 -8.17
C ALA A 36 -14.11 0.71 -8.39
N TYR A 37 -12.91 1.30 -8.24
CA TYR A 37 -12.63 2.69 -8.62
C TYR A 37 -12.46 2.90 -10.14
N GLY A 38 -12.64 1.87 -10.97
CA GLY A 38 -12.49 1.96 -12.42
C GLY A 38 -11.03 1.96 -12.91
N VAL A 39 -10.08 1.54 -12.09
CA VAL A 39 -8.66 1.44 -12.43
C VAL A 39 -8.36 0.04 -12.94
N GLU A 40 -7.71 -0.07 -14.12
CA GLU A 40 -7.18 -1.34 -14.62
C GLU A 40 -5.96 -1.73 -13.80
N THR A 41 -6.05 -2.83 -13.05
CA THR A 41 -4.97 -3.32 -12.19
C THR A 41 -4.09 -4.33 -12.91
N VAL A 42 -2.77 -4.15 -12.84
CA VAL A 42 -1.78 -5.06 -13.43
C VAL A 42 -0.89 -5.60 -12.31
N PRO A 43 -1.18 -6.80 -11.76
CA PRO A 43 -0.42 -7.35 -10.66
C PRO A 43 0.97 -7.83 -11.10
N LEU A 44 1.99 -7.52 -10.30
CA LEU A 44 3.34 -8.06 -10.37
C LEU A 44 3.67 -8.67 -9.00
N PRO A 45 3.31 -9.96 -8.78
CA PRO A 45 3.49 -10.60 -7.49
C PRO A 45 4.96 -10.69 -7.08
N THR A 46 5.28 -10.25 -5.86
CA THR A 46 6.61 -10.41 -5.24
C THR A 46 6.76 -11.79 -4.60
N ALA A 47 5.66 -12.30 -4.07
CA ALA A 47 5.54 -13.65 -3.52
C ALA A 47 4.09 -14.15 -3.68
N ILE A 48 3.91 -15.46 -3.68
CA ILE A 48 2.59 -16.10 -3.54
C ILE A 48 2.59 -16.88 -2.23
N LEU A 49 1.65 -16.56 -1.35
CA LEU A 49 1.50 -17.18 -0.04
C LEU A 49 0.19 -17.96 0.03
N SER A 50 0.22 -19.12 0.72
CA SER A 50 -1.00 -19.90 0.97
C SER A 50 -2.01 -19.11 1.81
N THR A 51 -1.51 -18.34 2.78
CA THR A 51 -2.31 -17.48 3.67
C THR A 51 -1.55 -16.20 3.97
N HIS A 52 -2.25 -15.20 4.54
CA HIS A 52 -1.61 -14.08 5.21
C HIS A 52 -0.68 -14.56 6.35
N THR A 53 0.30 -13.75 6.71
CA THR A 53 1.34 -14.09 7.71
C THR A 53 1.01 -13.66 9.14
N ALA A 54 -0.20 -13.13 9.38
CA ALA A 54 -0.62 -12.66 10.71
C ALA A 54 -0.82 -13.82 11.70
N ASP A 55 -0.79 -13.48 12.98
CA ASP A 55 -1.11 -14.42 14.05
C ASP A 55 -2.47 -15.08 13.81
N GLY A 56 -2.55 -16.39 14.07
CA GLY A 56 -3.74 -17.21 13.87
C GLY A 56 -3.74 -18.06 12.60
N PHE A 57 -2.89 -17.76 11.59
CA PHE A 57 -2.75 -18.61 10.40
C PHE A 57 -1.76 -19.77 10.56
N GLY A 58 -0.88 -19.71 11.57
CA GLY A 58 0.16 -20.72 11.77
C GLY A 58 1.21 -20.71 10.65
N ASP A 59 1.75 -21.88 10.33
CA ASP A 59 2.74 -22.05 9.25
C ASP A 59 2.09 -21.81 7.89
N TYR A 60 2.76 -21.07 7.03
CA TYR A 60 2.32 -20.79 5.67
C TYR A 60 3.33 -21.25 4.62
N VAL A 61 2.85 -21.52 3.41
CA VAL A 61 3.71 -21.83 2.26
C VAL A 61 3.91 -20.54 1.47
N MET A 62 5.17 -20.19 1.18
CA MET A 62 5.53 -19.06 0.36
C MET A 62 6.33 -19.49 -0.87
N ARG A 63 6.06 -18.86 -1.99
CA ARG A 63 6.84 -18.96 -3.22
C ARG A 63 7.36 -17.58 -3.57
N ASP A 64 8.67 -17.42 -3.59
CA ASP A 64 9.34 -16.22 -4.10
C ASP A 64 9.12 -16.09 -5.61
N MET A 65 8.85 -14.88 -6.09
CA MET A 65 8.53 -14.60 -7.49
C MET A 65 9.58 -13.71 -8.18
N THR A 66 10.78 -13.60 -7.62
CA THR A 66 11.83 -12.70 -8.13
C THR A 66 12.16 -12.93 -9.60
N ASN A 67 12.26 -14.20 -10.02
CA ASN A 67 12.57 -14.52 -11.42
C ASN A 67 11.40 -14.22 -12.35
N GLU A 68 10.18 -14.50 -11.91
CA GLU A 68 8.95 -14.22 -12.65
C GLU A 68 8.73 -12.72 -12.81
N MET A 69 8.98 -11.91 -11.76
CA MET A 69 8.92 -10.45 -11.82
C MET A 69 9.82 -9.91 -12.94
N LYS A 70 11.06 -10.40 -13.01
CA LYS A 70 12.02 -10.00 -14.05
C LYS A 70 11.55 -10.41 -15.45
N ALA A 71 11.05 -11.64 -15.60
CA ALA A 71 10.56 -12.17 -16.86
C ALA A 71 9.31 -11.42 -17.34
N PHE A 72 8.36 -11.13 -16.44
CA PHE A 72 7.14 -10.39 -16.75
C PHE A 72 7.45 -8.95 -17.18
N ALA A 73 8.29 -8.25 -16.42
CA ALA A 73 8.69 -6.88 -16.76
C ALA A 73 9.43 -6.83 -18.11
N ALA A 74 10.30 -7.81 -18.40
CA ALA A 74 10.98 -7.90 -19.70
C ALA A 74 9.98 -8.05 -20.86
N HIS A 75 8.95 -8.88 -20.69
CA HIS A 75 7.89 -9.05 -21.69
C HIS A 75 7.05 -7.77 -21.84
N TRP A 76 6.65 -7.14 -20.72
CA TRP A 76 5.88 -5.89 -20.75
C TRP A 76 6.64 -4.74 -21.45
N ARG A 77 7.97 -4.71 -21.28
CA ARG A 77 8.82 -3.75 -21.99
C ARG A 77 8.79 -3.99 -23.51
N GLN A 78 8.81 -5.25 -23.96
CA GLN A 78 8.66 -5.59 -25.38
C GLN A 78 7.30 -5.17 -25.94
N LEU A 79 6.25 -5.29 -25.14
CA LEU A 79 4.89 -4.85 -25.47
C LEU A 79 4.69 -3.33 -25.33
N GLN A 80 5.69 -2.61 -24.84
CA GLN A 80 5.63 -1.16 -24.58
C GLN A 80 4.45 -0.76 -23.67
N ILE A 81 4.12 -1.60 -22.67
CA ILE A 81 3.05 -1.32 -21.70
C ILE A 81 3.42 -0.05 -20.93
N LYS A 82 2.42 0.82 -20.73
CA LYS A 82 2.54 2.04 -19.93
C LYS A 82 1.60 1.99 -18.76
N PHE A 83 2.00 2.63 -17.66
CA PHE A 83 1.24 2.74 -16.44
C PHE A 83 1.00 4.20 -16.09
N ASP A 84 -0.23 4.53 -15.69
CA ASP A 84 -0.59 5.83 -15.11
C ASP A 84 -0.25 5.87 -13.62
N GLY A 85 -0.15 4.71 -12.98
CA GLY A 85 0.26 4.57 -11.58
C GLY A 85 1.06 3.31 -11.34
N ILE A 86 1.92 3.34 -10.32
CA ILE A 86 2.67 2.19 -9.80
C ILE A 86 2.56 2.25 -8.27
N CYS A 87 2.04 1.20 -7.67
CA CYS A 87 1.97 1.05 -6.21
C CYS A 87 2.78 -0.15 -5.77
N THR A 88 3.61 0.00 -4.75
CA THR A 88 4.39 -1.10 -4.19
C THR A 88 3.99 -1.35 -2.73
N GLY A 89 4.13 -2.61 -2.28
CA GLY A 89 3.93 -3.03 -0.89
C GLY A 89 5.05 -3.96 -0.44
N PHE A 90 4.72 -5.17 -0.04
CA PHE A 90 5.67 -6.15 0.48
C PHE A 90 6.68 -6.62 -0.59
N PHE A 91 7.94 -6.74 -0.16
CA PHE A 91 9.01 -7.37 -0.90
C PHE A 91 9.60 -8.53 -0.07
N GLY A 92 9.95 -9.63 -0.73
CA GLY A 92 10.57 -10.78 -0.08
C GLY A 92 12.08 -10.61 0.13
N SER A 93 12.72 -9.66 -0.56
CA SER A 93 14.18 -9.48 -0.51
C SER A 93 14.63 -8.09 -0.96
N VAL A 94 15.88 -7.74 -0.62
CA VAL A 94 16.58 -6.54 -1.10
C VAL A 94 16.71 -6.56 -2.64
N GLU A 95 16.91 -7.74 -3.23
CA GLU A 95 17.00 -7.91 -4.68
C GLU A 95 15.72 -7.45 -5.38
N GLN A 96 14.55 -7.79 -4.81
CA GLN A 96 13.25 -7.34 -5.36
C GLN A 96 13.09 -5.82 -5.27
N MET A 97 13.57 -5.17 -4.21
CA MET A 97 13.54 -3.69 -4.12
C MET A 97 14.47 -3.02 -5.13
N HIS A 98 15.65 -3.58 -5.39
CA HIS A 98 16.51 -3.11 -6.46
C HIS A 98 15.84 -3.27 -7.83
N PHE A 99 15.22 -4.42 -8.06
CA PHE A 99 14.42 -4.63 -9.26
C PHE A 99 13.25 -3.62 -9.37
N ALA A 100 12.56 -3.32 -8.26
CA ALA A 100 11.48 -2.33 -8.26
C ALA A 100 11.98 -0.93 -8.66
N LYS A 101 13.17 -0.52 -8.21
CA LYS A 101 13.80 0.76 -8.66
C LYS A 101 14.06 0.74 -10.17
N ASP A 102 14.58 -0.37 -10.71
CA ASP A 102 14.77 -0.53 -12.15
C ASP A 102 13.43 -0.51 -12.89
N PHE A 103 12.41 -1.15 -12.34
CA PHE A 103 11.05 -1.13 -12.90
C PHE A 103 10.47 0.29 -12.94
N LEU A 104 10.63 1.07 -11.86
CA LEU A 104 10.21 2.48 -11.85
C LEU A 104 10.93 3.28 -12.95
N ARG A 105 12.24 3.12 -13.11
CA ARG A 105 12.99 3.80 -14.18
C ARG A 105 12.48 3.45 -15.57
N ASP A 106 12.07 2.19 -15.80
CA ASP A 106 11.68 1.70 -17.11
C ASP A 106 10.23 2.01 -17.47
N PHE A 107 9.32 2.10 -16.48
CA PHE A 107 7.88 2.18 -16.69
C PHE A 107 7.22 3.44 -16.14
N ALA A 108 7.84 4.20 -15.23
CA ALA A 108 7.30 5.46 -14.76
C ALA A 108 7.68 6.61 -15.69
N GLY A 109 6.68 7.35 -16.16
CA GLY A 109 6.85 8.63 -16.85
C GLY A 109 6.66 9.81 -15.92
N GLU A 110 6.73 11.04 -16.45
CA GLU A 110 6.58 12.28 -15.68
C GLU A 110 5.23 12.38 -14.95
N ASP A 111 4.17 11.87 -15.56
CA ASP A 111 2.80 11.89 -15.03
C ASP A 111 2.42 10.62 -14.27
N THR A 112 3.30 9.63 -14.17
CA THR A 112 3.01 8.37 -13.47
C THR A 112 3.00 8.59 -11.97
N LEU A 113 1.87 8.30 -11.32
CA LEU A 113 1.75 8.31 -9.86
C LEU A 113 2.53 7.12 -9.27
N VAL A 114 3.60 7.38 -8.50
CA VAL A 114 4.35 6.34 -7.77
C VAL A 114 4.05 6.44 -6.28
N VAL A 115 3.43 5.38 -5.74
CA VAL A 115 3.11 5.21 -4.33
C VAL A 115 3.92 4.04 -3.77
N VAL A 116 4.63 4.26 -2.67
CA VAL A 116 5.33 3.20 -1.94
C VAL A 116 4.70 3.03 -0.56
N ASP A 117 4.13 1.86 -0.33
CA ASP A 117 3.74 1.40 1.01
C ASP A 117 4.93 0.62 1.59
N PRO A 118 5.68 1.20 2.54
CA PRO A 118 6.99 0.69 2.91
C PRO A 118 6.89 -0.37 4.01
N VAL A 119 6.40 -1.55 3.66
CA VAL A 119 6.21 -2.66 4.60
C VAL A 119 7.54 -3.07 5.26
N LEU A 120 7.74 -2.68 6.53
CA LEU A 120 8.95 -2.92 7.31
C LEU A 120 8.65 -3.58 8.66
N GLY A 121 7.62 -3.14 9.34
CA GLY A 121 7.34 -3.55 10.70
C GLY A 121 6.09 -2.92 11.28
N ASP A 122 5.72 -3.33 12.48
CA ASP A 122 4.58 -2.79 13.19
C ASP A 122 4.80 -2.87 14.71
N ASN A 123 3.98 -2.15 15.49
CA ASN A 123 3.99 -2.16 16.95
C ASN A 123 5.38 -1.88 17.58
N GLY A 124 6.17 -1.01 16.96
CA GLY A 124 7.49 -0.60 17.42
C GLY A 124 8.62 -1.58 17.08
N ALA A 125 8.39 -2.60 16.27
CA ALA A 125 9.38 -3.59 15.90
C ALA A 125 9.47 -3.81 14.39
N LEU A 126 10.70 -4.04 13.89
CA LEU A 126 10.96 -4.54 12.55
C LEU A 126 10.45 -5.98 12.47
N TYR A 127 9.85 -6.39 11.35
CA TYR A 127 9.50 -7.79 11.14
C TYR A 127 10.74 -8.68 11.17
N GLY A 128 10.65 -9.83 11.87
CA GLY A 128 11.80 -10.67 12.19
C GLY A 128 12.58 -11.26 11.01
N CYS A 129 12.01 -11.18 9.80
CA CYS A 129 12.68 -11.60 8.56
C CYS A 129 13.51 -10.49 7.90
N PHE A 130 13.44 -9.23 8.39
CA PHE A 130 14.10 -8.08 7.77
C PHE A 130 15.36 -7.67 8.54
N THR A 131 16.28 -7.00 7.83
CA THR A 131 17.59 -6.55 8.31
C THR A 131 17.73 -5.04 8.13
N ASP A 132 18.80 -4.45 8.70
CA ASP A 132 19.14 -3.04 8.46
C ASP A 132 19.38 -2.75 6.96
N GLU A 133 19.97 -3.70 6.22
CA GLU A 133 20.14 -3.59 4.77
C GLU A 133 18.78 -3.48 4.06
N TYR A 134 17.79 -4.27 4.51
CA TYR A 134 16.44 -4.20 3.97
C TYR A 134 15.80 -2.82 4.23
N VAL A 135 15.96 -2.26 5.42
CA VAL A 135 15.49 -0.89 5.76
C VAL A 135 16.16 0.17 4.87
N GLN A 136 17.47 0.05 4.62
CA GLN A 136 18.18 0.99 3.74
C GLN A 136 17.71 0.87 2.28
N ALA A 137 17.48 -0.33 1.78
CA ALA A 137 16.95 -0.55 0.44
C ALA A 137 15.53 0.01 0.29
N MET A 138 14.67 -0.19 1.29
CA MET A 138 13.31 0.39 1.32
C MET A 138 13.36 1.92 1.36
N ARG A 139 14.24 2.51 2.17
CA ARG A 139 14.44 3.97 2.19
C ARG A 139 14.81 4.50 0.81
N ALA A 140 15.77 3.84 0.14
CA ALA A 140 16.19 4.22 -1.20
C ALA A 140 15.08 4.03 -2.27
N LEU A 141 14.16 3.09 -2.09
CA LEU A 141 12.98 2.94 -2.93
C LEU A 141 11.97 4.07 -2.68
N CYS A 142 11.70 4.41 -1.41
CA CYS A 142 10.81 5.50 -1.02
C CYS A 142 11.22 6.85 -1.64
N GLU A 143 12.53 7.12 -1.78
CA GLU A 143 13.03 8.35 -2.41
C GLU A 143 12.62 8.50 -3.88
N SER A 144 12.22 7.40 -4.53
CA SER A 144 11.73 7.40 -5.92
C SER A 144 10.22 7.63 -6.02
N ALA A 145 9.50 7.74 -4.90
CA ALA A 145 8.06 7.89 -4.83
C ALA A 145 7.61 9.35 -4.77
N GLN A 146 6.42 9.63 -5.31
CA GLN A 146 5.71 10.89 -5.04
C GLN A 146 4.98 10.87 -3.70
N LEU A 147 4.60 9.68 -3.21
CA LEU A 147 3.86 9.48 -1.98
C LEU A 147 4.32 8.20 -1.29
N ILE A 148 4.48 8.25 0.03
CA ILE A 148 4.70 7.08 0.87
C ILE A 148 3.66 7.03 2.00
N THR A 149 3.31 5.80 2.43
CA THR A 149 2.24 5.54 3.40
C THR A 149 2.69 4.73 4.62
N PRO A 150 3.84 5.06 5.25
CA PRO A 150 4.35 4.30 6.38
C PRO A 150 3.37 4.31 7.56
N ASN A 151 3.29 3.20 8.30
CA ASN A 151 2.80 3.27 9.67
C ASN A 151 3.82 3.98 10.58
N ARG A 152 3.47 4.21 11.86
CA ARG A 152 4.35 4.95 12.78
C ARG A 152 5.71 4.27 12.99
N THR A 153 5.75 2.94 13.05
CA THR A 153 6.98 2.14 13.19
C THR A 153 7.87 2.29 11.96
N GLU A 154 7.31 2.12 10.80
CA GLU A 154 7.98 2.26 9.51
C GLU A 154 8.51 3.67 9.30
N ALA A 155 7.72 4.69 9.66
CA ALA A 155 8.15 6.08 9.61
C ALA A 155 9.39 6.34 10.49
N ALA A 156 9.44 5.76 11.69
CA ALA A 156 10.60 5.87 12.58
C ALA A 156 11.84 5.16 12.01
N LEU A 157 11.67 3.94 11.47
CA LEU A 157 12.75 3.18 10.82
C LEU A 157 13.30 3.92 9.60
N LEU A 158 12.43 4.41 8.72
CA LEU A 158 12.81 5.16 7.52
C LEU A 158 13.48 6.49 7.87
N ALA A 159 13.00 7.17 8.90
CA ALA A 159 13.59 8.43 9.36
C ALA A 159 14.89 8.24 10.11
N GLY A 160 15.22 7.02 10.56
CA GLY A 160 16.37 6.77 11.48
C GLY A 160 16.16 7.40 12.85
N CYS A 161 14.91 7.51 13.30
CA CYS A 161 14.53 8.11 14.58
C CYS A 161 14.16 7.02 15.60
N GLY A 162 14.11 7.38 16.88
CA GLY A 162 13.59 6.49 17.92
C GLY A 162 12.09 6.20 17.74
N MET A 163 11.62 5.04 18.22
CA MET A 163 10.22 4.63 18.10
C MET A 163 9.24 5.54 18.86
N ASP A 164 9.72 6.33 19.80
CA ASP A 164 8.98 7.31 20.59
C ASP A 164 9.00 8.73 20.00
N ALA A 165 9.72 8.94 18.89
CA ALA A 165 9.83 10.24 18.27
C ALA A 165 8.47 10.84 17.93
N PRO A 166 8.25 12.16 18.18
CA PRO A 166 6.99 12.82 17.78
C PRO A 166 6.73 12.70 16.27
N VAL A 167 5.46 12.56 15.89
CA VAL A 167 5.06 12.37 14.49
C VAL A 167 5.52 13.52 13.59
N GLU A 168 5.50 14.75 14.11
CA GLU A 168 6.00 15.93 13.39
C GLU A 168 7.51 15.85 13.12
N THR A 169 8.27 15.23 14.02
CA THR A 169 9.71 14.97 13.84
C THR A 169 9.91 13.96 12.72
N LEU A 170 9.12 12.87 12.71
CA LEU A 170 9.15 11.85 11.66
C LEU A 170 8.81 12.45 10.30
N LEU A 171 7.72 13.22 10.21
CA LEU A 171 7.31 13.88 8.98
C LEU A 171 8.37 14.87 8.45
N LYS A 172 9.10 15.55 9.33
CA LYS A 172 10.18 16.46 8.93
C LYS A 172 11.44 15.72 8.46
N ALA A 173 11.75 14.57 9.06
CA ALA A 173 12.95 13.78 8.74
C ALA A 173 12.82 13.00 7.42
N LEU A 174 11.59 12.62 7.04
CA LEU A 174 11.33 11.93 5.78
C LEU A 174 11.39 12.92 4.60
N THR A 175 12.24 12.63 3.61
CA THR A 175 12.57 13.54 2.50
C THR A 175 11.56 13.49 1.34
N VAL A 176 10.73 12.44 1.26
CA VAL A 176 9.73 12.27 0.19
C VAL A 176 8.71 13.41 0.21
N LYS A 177 8.31 13.91 -0.97
CA LYS A 177 7.45 15.09 -1.11
C LYS A 177 6.13 14.98 -0.35
N ASN A 178 5.48 13.82 -0.41
CA ASN A 178 4.23 13.56 0.28
C ASN A 178 4.38 12.32 1.17
N VAL A 179 4.01 12.45 2.42
CA VAL A 179 4.09 11.39 3.43
C VAL A 179 2.77 11.36 4.19
N ILE A 180 2.18 10.18 4.31
CA ILE A 180 1.01 9.93 5.15
C ILE A 180 1.41 8.87 6.17
N ILE A 181 1.59 9.26 7.42
CA ILE A 181 1.84 8.32 8.53
C ILE A 181 0.50 7.78 9.00
N THR A 182 0.31 6.47 8.90
CA THR A 182 -0.91 5.77 9.28
C THR A 182 -0.84 5.22 10.70
N GLY A 183 -1.99 4.90 11.31
CA GLY A 183 -2.05 4.26 12.62
C GLY A 183 -1.57 5.14 13.78
N VAL A 184 -1.59 6.46 13.62
CA VAL A 184 -1.21 7.39 14.69
C VAL A 184 -2.28 7.40 15.77
N ARG A 185 -1.88 7.14 17.02
CA ARG A 185 -2.80 7.14 18.15
C ARG A 185 -2.73 8.46 18.93
N ARG A 186 -3.90 8.96 19.34
CA ARG A 186 -4.06 10.15 20.17
C ARG A 186 -5.19 9.90 21.18
N GLY A 187 -4.84 9.44 22.38
CA GLY A 187 -5.83 9.02 23.37
C GLY A 187 -6.69 7.86 22.84
N GLU A 188 -8.00 8.07 22.78
CA GLU A 188 -8.97 7.09 22.26
C GLU A 188 -9.20 7.18 20.74
N GLU A 189 -8.40 7.99 20.04
CA GLU A 189 -8.48 8.16 18.60
C GLU A 189 -7.29 7.51 17.90
N ILE A 190 -7.52 7.09 16.66
CA ILE A 190 -6.51 6.61 15.70
C ILE A 190 -6.71 7.30 14.37
N GLY A 191 -5.64 7.54 13.65
CA GLY A 191 -5.77 8.27 12.39
C GLY A 191 -4.49 8.38 11.58
N TYR A 192 -4.47 9.45 10.82
CA TYR A 192 -3.46 9.75 9.83
C TYR A 192 -2.88 11.13 10.09
N CYS A 193 -1.55 11.23 10.04
CA CYS A 193 -0.85 12.51 10.04
C CYS A 193 -0.04 12.60 8.75
N ALA A 194 -0.21 13.67 8.01
CA ALA A 194 0.37 13.79 6.68
C ALA A 194 1.11 15.10 6.48
N ARG A 195 2.15 15.06 5.65
CA ARG A 195 2.76 16.23 5.00
C ARG A 195 2.55 16.09 3.50
N LEU A 196 1.67 16.94 2.96
CA LEU A 196 1.26 16.94 1.55
C LEU A 196 1.67 18.26 0.89
N SER A 197 2.65 18.21 -0.01
CA SER A 197 3.21 19.41 -0.67
C SER A 197 3.60 20.53 0.32
N GLY A 198 4.13 20.12 1.49
CA GLY A 198 4.56 21.04 2.56
C GLY A 198 3.48 21.42 3.57
N HIS A 199 2.22 21.08 3.33
CA HIS A 199 1.11 21.34 4.25
C HIS A 199 0.90 20.15 5.18
N TYR A 200 0.63 20.43 6.47
CA TYR A 200 0.30 19.43 7.46
C TYR A 200 -1.20 19.18 7.49
N VAL A 201 -1.58 17.90 7.46
CA VAL A 201 -2.98 17.46 7.48
C VAL A 201 -3.12 16.33 8.50
N GLU A 202 -4.18 16.37 9.30
CA GLU A 202 -4.53 15.31 10.26
C GLU A 202 -5.96 14.86 10.06
N ILE A 203 -6.20 13.55 10.21
CA ILE A 203 -7.54 12.95 10.25
C ILE A 203 -7.54 11.92 11.36
N PHE A 204 -8.43 12.09 12.33
CA PHE A 204 -8.59 11.17 13.45
C PHE A 204 -10.02 10.65 13.53
N LYS A 205 -10.18 9.41 13.95
CA LYS A 205 -11.45 8.72 14.18
C LYS A 205 -11.38 7.98 15.53
N PRO A 206 -12.50 7.74 16.21
CA PRO A 206 -12.50 6.90 17.39
C PRO A 206 -11.89 5.53 17.12
N CYS A 207 -10.94 5.11 17.97
CA CYS A 207 -10.28 3.82 17.86
C CYS A 207 -11.26 2.71 18.30
N LEU A 208 -11.39 1.66 17.49
CA LEU A 208 -12.11 0.46 17.90
C LEU A 208 -11.18 -0.48 18.68
N PRO A 209 -11.70 -1.27 19.64
CA PRO A 209 -10.88 -2.09 20.52
C PRO A 209 -10.19 -3.26 19.84
N GLN A 210 -10.63 -3.65 18.65
CA GLN A 210 -10.07 -4.79 17.91
C GLN A 210 -8.88 -4.39 17.05
N THR A 211 -7.83 -5.23 17.05
CA THR A 211 -6.75 -5.15 16.05
C THR A 211 -7.21 -5.86 14.80
N LEU A 212 -7.26 -5.16 13.67
CA LEU A 212 -7.69 -5.69 12.39
C LEU A 212 -6.52 -5.68 11.40
N HIS A 213 -6.34 -6.80 10.70
CA HIS A 213 -5.32 -6.93 9.65
C HIS A 213 -5.81 -6.38 8.31
N GLY A 214 -4.88 -5.89 7.48
CA GLY A 214 -5.17 -5.38 6.13
C GLY A 214 -5.74 -3.95 6.09
N THR A 215 -5.75 -3.22 7.20
CA THR A 215 -6.21 -1.82 7.23
C THR A 215 -5.34 -0.91 6.36
N GLY A 216 -4.01 -1.13 6.35
CA GLY A 216 -3.06 -0.43 5.48
C GLY A 216 -3.39 -0.65 4.01
N ASP A 217 -3.52 -1.92 3.59
CA ASP A 217 -3.81 -2.27 2.20
C ASP A 217 -5.14 -1.68 1.71
N VAL A 218 -6.19 -1.73 2.54
CA VAL A 218 -7.50 -1.13 2.21
C VAL A 218 -7.37 0.38 2.05
N PHE A 219 -6.69 1.05 2.99
CA PHE A 219 -6.48 2.50 2.94
C PHE A 219 -5.66 2.91 1.70
N VAL A 220 -4.50 2.27 1.47
CA VAL A 220 -3.62 2.59 0.33
C VAL A 220 -4.32 2.33 -1.00
N SER A 221 -5.10 1.24 -1.10
CA SER A 221 -5.85 0.91 -2.31
C SER A 221 -6.92 1.94 -2.63
N ALA A 222 -7.70 2.37 -1.62
CA ALA A 222 -8.69 3.42 -1.78
C ALA A 222 -8.02 4.77 -2.13
N LEU A 223 -6.94 5.12 -1.44
CA LEU A 223 -6.16 6.34 -1.70
C LEU A 223 -5.64 6.38 -3.14
N CYS A 224 -5.06 5.28 -3.62
CA CYS A 224 -4.64 5.15 -5.01
C CYS A 224 -5.81 5.29 -5.98
N GLY A 225 -6.95 4.67 -5.69
CA GLY A 225 -8.16 4.80 -6.51
C GLY A 225 -8.64 6.23 -6.65
N GLU A 226 -8.69 6.96 -5.55
CA GLU A 226 -9.07 8.38 -5.51
C GLU A 226 -8.10 9.27 -6.30
N LEU A 227 -6.78 9.06 -6.11
CA LEU A 227 -5.74 9.80 -6.84
C LEU A 227 -5.76 9.50 -8.34
N MET A 228 -5.95 8.24 -8.73
CA MET A 228 -6.07 7.83 -10.13
C MET A 228 -7.29 8.45 -10.82
N ASN A 229 -8.34 8.73 -10.06
CA ASN A 229 -9.54 9.45 -10.52
C ASN A 229 -9.39 10.98 -10.50
N GLY A 230 -8.18 11.50 -10.21
CA GLY A 230 -7.84 12.92 -10.35
C GLY A 230 -8.21 13.77 -9.13
N LYS A 231 -8.54 13.19 -7.99
CA LYS A 231 -8.71 13.94 -6.74
C LYS A 231 -7.36 14.48 -6.27
N ASP A 232 -7.35 15.64 -5.67
CA ASP A 232 -6.18 16.16 -4.98
C ASP A 232 -5.84 15.32 -3.73
N MET A 233 -4.59 15.37 -3.28
CA MET A 233 -4.12 14.52 -2.18
C MET A 233 -4.87 14.74 -0.85
N PRO A 234 -5.19 15.96 -0.40
CA PRO A 234 -5.96 16.17 0.82
C PRO A 234 -7.36 15.55 0.75
N ARG A 235 -8.04 15.68 -0.39
CA ARG A 235 -9.36 15.09 -0.59
C ARG A 235 -9.28 13.57 -0.70
N ALA A 236 -8.32 13.05 -1.47
CA ALA A 236 -8.09 11.62 -1.59
C ALA A 236 -7.77 10.96 -0.24
N LEU A 237 -6.94 11.61 0.60
CA LEU A 237 -6.67 11.17 1.96
C LEU A 237 -7.94 11.09 2.81
N THR A 238 -8.80 12.11 2.75
CA THR A 238 -10.05 12.16 3.52
C THR A 238 -11.00 11.04 3.09
N ASP A 239 -11.22 10.88 1.80
CA ASP A 239 -12.16 9.90 1.26
C ASP A 239 -11.66 8.45 1.47
N ALA A 240 -10.35 8.21 1.33
CA ALA A 240 -9.73 6.92 1.64
C ALA A 240 -9.80 6.57 3.14
N ALA A 241 -9.59 7.55 4.03
CA ALA A 241 -9.75 7.36 5.47
C ALA A 241 -11.20 7.04 5.85
N GLU A 242 -12.17 7.65 5.17
CA GLU A 242 -13.59 7.37 5.37
C GLU A 242 -13.98 5.98 4.87
N PHE A 243 -13.50 5.58 3.68
CA PHE A 243 -13.70 4.24 3.16
C PHE A 243 -13.14 3.17 4.10
N CYS A 244 -11.91 3.37 4.59
CA CYS A 244 -11.27 2.45 5.54
C CYS A 244 -12.07 2.36 6.86
N ASP A 245 -12.54 3.48 7.43
CA ASP A 245 -13.37 3.49 8.64
C ASP A 245 -14.70 2.73 8.42
N LYS A 246 -15.35 2.89 7.27
CA LYS A 246 -16.55 2.10 6.91
C LYS A 246 -16.24 0.60 6.89
N CYS A 247 -15.11 0.19 6.29
CA CYS A 247 -14.68 -1.21 6.24
C CYS A 247 -14.43 -1.77 7.65
N ILE A 248 -13.75 -1.02 8.51
CA ILE A 248 -13.49 -1.38 9.91
C ILE A 248 -14.81 -1.61 10.67
N ARG A 249 -15.76 -0.67 10.58
CA ARG A 249 -17.07 -0.78 11.22
C ARG A 249 -17.92 -1.94 10.69
N LYS A 250 -17.82 -2.26 9.41
CA LYS A 250 -18.51 -3.44 8.84
C LYS A 250 -17.90 -4.73 9.36
N THR A 251 -16.57 -4.79 9.48
CA THR A 251 -15.86 -5.95 10.01
C THR A 251 -16.21 -6.19 11.48
N GLU A 252 -16.26 -5.13 12.30
CA GLU A 252 -16.66 -5.22 13.70
C GLU A 252 -18.05 -5.87 13.86
N LYS A 253 -19.01 -5.48 13.01
CA LYS A 253 -20.37 -6.06 13.01
C LYS A 253 -20.41 -7.54 12.63
N ARG A 254 -19.41 -8.06 11.91
CA ARG A 254 -19.28 -9.49 11.57
C ARG A 254 -18.72 -10.32 12.73
N GLY A 255 -18.12 -9.67 13.73
CA GLY A 255 -17.60 -10.29 14.94
C GLY A 255 -16.33 -11.14 14.70
N GLU A 256 -15.99 -11.95 15.68
CA GLU A 256 -14.73 -12.74 15.73
C GLU A 256 -14.56 -13.72 14.56
N SER A 257 -15.64 -14.15 13.92
CA SER A 257 -15.56 -15.05 12.77
C SER A 257 -14.87 -14.43 11.55
N HIS A 258 -14.71 -13.11 11.52
CA HIS A 258 -14.09 -12.36 10.41
C HIS A 258 -12.72 -11.75 10.81
N TRP A 259 -11.92 -12.49 11.59
CA TRP A 259 -10.63 -12.05 12.10
C TRP A 259 -9.54 -11.89 11.02
N TYR A 260 -9.69 -12.56 9.87
CA TYR A 260 -8.67 -12.70 8.82
C TYR A 260 -8.57 -11.49 7.86
N GLY A 261 -9.23 -10.39 8.14
CA GLY A 261 -9.13 -9.15 7.38
C GLY A 261 -10.41 -8.32 7.33
N LEU A 262 -10.38 -7.20 6.60
CA LEU A 262 -11.51 -6.27 6.53
C LEU A 262 -12.62 -6.73 5.58
N ALA A 263 -13.88 -6.42 5.95
CA ALA A 263 -15.07 -6.69 5.14
C ALA A 263 -15.30 -5.55 4.10
N PHE A 264 -14.32 -5.28 3.26
CA PHE A 264 -14.37 -4.20 2.27
C PHE A 264 -15.40 -4.48 1.15
N GLU A 265 -15.70 -5.74 0.87
CA GLU A 265 -16.71 -6.11 -0.14
C GLU A 265 -18.10 -5.61 0.21
N ASP A 266 -18.43 -5.53 1.50
CA ASP A 266 -19.73 -5.00 1.95
C ASP A 266 -19.84 -3.50 1.62
N VAL A 267 -18.74 -2.75 1.82
CA VAL A 267 -18.70 -1.32 1.50
C VAL A 267 -18.75 -1.10 -0.01
N LEU A 268 -17.96 -1.85 -0.77
CA LEU A 268 -17.98 -1.77 -2.25
C LEU A 268 -19.37 -2.09 -2.82
N LYS A 269 -20.07 -3.04 -2.23
CA LYS A 269 -21.43 -3.37 -2.65
C LYS A 269 -22.41 -2.22 -2.37
N GLU A 270 -22.37 -1.62 -1.19
CA GLU A 270 -23.24 -0.50 -0.83
C GLU A 270 -22.99 0.73 -1.69
N GLU A 271 -21.72 1.04 -2.05
CA GLU A 271 -21.39 2.16 -2.92
C GLU A 271 -21.81 1.96 -4.39
N ARG A 272 -22.03 0.72 -4.82
CA ARG A 272 -22.56 0.41 -6.16
C ARG A 272 -24.09 0.53 -6.25
N ASP A 273 -24.81 0.41 -5.14
CA ASP A 273 -26.26 0.48 -5.07
C ASP A 273 -26.79 1.92 -4.89
N LEU A 274 -25.86 2.92 -4.82
CA LEU A 274 -26.12 4.36 -4.80
C LEU A 274 -25.93 5.00 -6.19
#